data_2c6e5ec4cc9945bf76ebd85f070ea9d6
#
_entry.id   2c6e5ec4cc9945bf76ebd85f070ea9d6
#
_cell.length_a   1.000
_cell.length_b   1.000
_cell.length_c   1.000
_cell.angle_alpha   90.00
_cell.angle_beta   90.00
_cell.angle_gamma   90.00
#
_symmetry.space_group_name_H-M   'P 1'
#
loop_
_entity.id
_entity.type
_entity.pdbx_description
1 polymer ?
#
loop_
_entity_poly.entity_id
_entity_poly.type
_entity_poly.pdbx_seq_one_letter_code
_entity_poly.pdbx_strand_id
1 'polypeptide(L)'
;MQLSSVYLYEKIKEKYEITERGTLSGSDGYLRPFLCYEKKETFRHGHVYVVQRYDKEWESAVLTAENILWVFCGREEIDAASEELQQIPYIHIALDSLEEIAEFMNDVQEIFDAADEWERKIHDLMLEHAGMDRLLQVTSEFLQNPMTVT
;
A
#
# COMPACT_ATOMS: atom_id res chain seq x y z
N MET A 1 5.66 -10.80 4.12
CA MET A 1 5.38 -9.83 5.21
C MET A 1 4.21 -8.95 4.84
N GLN A 2 3.29 -8.72 5.78
CA GLN A 2 2.19 -7.80 5.55
C GLN A 2 2.60 -6.38 5.91
N LEU A 3 2.20 -5.42 5.10
CA LEU A 3 2.45 -4.00 5.34
C LEU A 3 1.14 -3.28 5.62
N SER A 4 1.16 -2.36 6.58
CA SER A 4 -0.03 -1.58 6.93
C SER A 4 -0.31 -0.47 5.92
N SER A 5 -1.54 0.03 5.90
CA SER A 5 -1.91 1.16 5.05
C SER A 5 -1.16 2.43 5.41
N VAL A 6 -0.90 2.66 6.69
CA VAL A 6 -0.11 3.81 7.15
C VAL A 6 1.33 3.72 6.63
N TYR A 7 1.95 2.55 6.73
CA TYR A 7 3.32 2.35 6.23
C TYR A 7 3.40 2.58 4.72
N LEU A 8 2.46 2.00 3.97
CA LEU A 8 2.40 2.16 2.52
C LEU A 8 2.16 3.63 2.12
N TYR A 9 1.25 4.31 2.83
CA TYR A 9 1.00 5.72 2.61
C TYR A 9 2.27 6.56 2.78
N GLU A 10 3.02 6.35 3.86
CA GLU A 10 4.25 7.10 4.12
C GLU A 10 5.31 6.84 3.04
N LYS A 11 5.44 5.59 2.58
CA LYS A 11 6.36 5.24 1.50
C LYS A 11 5.95 5.87 0.16
N ILE A 12 4.70 5.80 -0.18
CA ILE A 12 4.18 6.37 -1.43
C ILE A 12 4.32 7.89 -1.42
N LYS A 13 4.04 8.52 -0.29
CA LYS A 13 4.12 9.97 -0.13
C LYS A 13 5.52 10.54 -0.37
N GLU A 14 6.57 9.76 -0.16
CA GLU A 14 7.94 10.19 -0.41
C GLU A 14 8.21 10.49 -1.88
N LYS A 15 7.52 9.81 -2.77
CA LYS A 15 7.78 9.89 -4.21
C LYS A 15 6.61 10.43 -5.02
N TYR A 16 5.40 10.28 -4.53
CA TYR A 16 4.19 10.67 -5.25
C TYR A 16 3.37 11.67 -4.45
N GLU A 17 2.69 12.56 -5.14
CA GLU A 17 1.77 13.49 -4.52
C GLU A 17 0.43 12.80 -4.30
N ILE A 18 0.02 12.71 -3.05
CA ILE A 18 -1.26 12.12 -2.67
C ILE A 18 -2.27 13.26 -2.51
N THR A 19 -3.33 13.22 -3.30
CA THR A 19 -4.35 14.28 -3.31
C THR A 19 -5.42 14.09 -2.26
N GLU A 20 -5.77 12.83 -1.98
CA GLU A 20 -6.77 12.49 -0.96
C GLU A 20 -6.43 11.16 -0.33
N ARG A 21 -6.97 10.92 0.84
CA ARG A 21 -6.90 9.62 1.51
C ARG A 21 -8.13 9.36 2.37
N GLY A 22 -8.45 8.11 2.57
CA GLY A 22 -9.44 7.68 3.55
C GLY A 22 -8.81 7.42 4.92
N THR A 23 -9.45 6.60 5.72
CA THR A 23 -8.96 6.21 7.04
C THR A 23 -7.90 5.12 6.91
N LEU A 24 -6.70 5.41 7.38
CA LEU A 24 -5.58 4.47 7.33
C LEU A 24 -5.26 3.96 8.74
N SER A 25 -4.74 2.75 8.83
CA SER A 25 -4.41 2.11 10.11
C SER A 25 -3.01 1.51 10.10
N GLY A 26 -2.37 1.52 11.26
CA GLY A 26 -1.10 0.81 11.45
C GLY A 26 -1.28 -0.67 11.82
N SER A 27 -2.54 -1.08 12.08
CA SER A 27 -2.84 -2.46 12.49
C SER A 27 -3.41 -3.35 11.40
N ASP A 28 -3.71 -2.80 10.22
CA ASP A 28 -4.13 -3.58 9.05
C ASP A 28 -2.90 -4.22 8.38
N GLY A 29 -3.13 -5.08 7.41
CA GLY A 29 -2.03 -5.75 6.72
C GLY A 29 -2.35 -6.17 5.31
N TYR A 30 -1.43 -5.89 4.40
CA TYR A 30 -1.57 -6.16 2.98
C TYR A 30 -0.33 -6.88 2.44
N LEU A 31 -0.55 -7.79 1.48
CA LEU A 31 0.49 -8.68 0.98
C LEU A 31 1.09 -8.26 -0.35
N ARG A 32 0.30 -7.79 -1.29
CA ARG A 32 0.75 -7.46 -2.66
C ARG A 32 -0.16 -6.44 -3.32
N PRO A 33 0.37 -5.67 -4.30
CA PRO A 33 -0.45 -4.81 -5.13
C PRO A 33 -0.94 -5.56 -6.38
N PHE A 34 -2.14 -5.21 -6.83
CA PHE A 34 -2.69 -5.67 -8.10
C PHE A 34 -3.23 -4.46 -8.87
N LEU A 35 -3.02 -4.45 -10.17
CA LEU A 35 -3.59 -3.44 -11.04
C LEU A 35 -4.96 -3.90 -11.53
N CYS A 36 -5.95 -3.02 -11.45
CA CYS A 36 -7.30 -3.31 -11.82
C CYS A 36 -7.80 -2.29 -12.85
N TYR A 37 -8.06 -2.75 -14.08
CA TYR A 37 -8.58 -1.90 -15.14
C TYR A 37 -10.10 -1.89 -15.17
N GLU A 38 -10.70 -2.98 -14.79
CA GLU A 38 -12.14 -3.15 -14.83
C GLU A 38 -12.66 -3.66 -13.49
N LYS A 39 -13.89 -3.29 -13.16
CA LYS A 39 -14.55 -3.76 -11.97
C LYS A 39 -14.75 -5.26 -12.02
N LYS A 40 -14.30 -5.96 -10.99
CA LYS A 40 -14.50 -7.40 -10.82
C LYS A 40 -15.59 -7.65 -9.81
N GLU A 41 -16.19 -8.81 -9.87
CA GLU A 41 -17.22 -9.21 -8.89
C GLU A 41 -16.62 -9.55 -7.54
N THR A 42 -15.38 -10.06 -7.53
CA THR A 42 -14.71 -10.47 -6.29
C THR A 42 -13.29 -9.93 -6.23
N PHE A 43 -12.88 -9.53 -5.03
CA PHE A 43 -11.54 -9.05 -4.74
C PHE A 43 -10.92 -9.88 -3.64
N ARG A 44 -9.59 -10.07 -3.70
CA ARG A 44 -8.86 -10.83 -2.68
C ARG A 44 -8.59 -9.96 -1.46
N HIS A 45 -9.00 -10.44 -0.29
CA HIS A 45 -8.74 -9.73 0.96
C HIS A 45 -7.24 -9.73 1.27
N GLY A 46 -6.77 -8.70 1.93
CA GLY A 46 -5.36 -8.58 2.31
C GLY A 46 -4.44 -8.11 1.20
N HIS A 47 -4.97 -7.47 0.17
CA HIS A 47 -4.19 -6.96 -0.95
C HIS A 47 -4.45 -5.47 -1.21
N VAL A 48 -3.53 -4.86 -1.94
CA VAL A 48 -3.67 -3.48 -2.43
C VAL A 48 -4.18 -3.54 -3.86
N TYR A 49 -5.27 -2.86 -4.16
CA TYR A 49 -5.77 -2.77 -5.53
C TYR A 49 -5.56 -1.36 -6.07
N VAL A 50 -4.79 -1.28 -7.14
CA VAL A 50 -4.54 -0.02 -7.85
C VAL A 50 -5.56 0.08 -8.99
N VAL A 51 -6.48 1.02 -8.88
CA VAL A 51 -7.55 1.23 -9.83
C VAL A 51 -7.15 2.35 -10.78
N GLN A 52 -7.13 2.07 -12.07
CA GLN A 52 -6.69 3.03 -13.08
C GLN A 52 -7.51 4.31 -13.06
N ARG A 53 -8.80 4.21 -12.87
CA ARG A 53 -9.69 5.35 -12.81
C ARG A 53 -10.88 5.04 -11.91
N TYR A 54 -11.14 5.94 -10.96
CA TYR A 54 -12.31 5.83 -10.11
C TYR A 54 -13.54 6.40 -10.83
N ASP A 55 -14.66 5.68 -10.74
CA ASP A 55 -15.97 6.20 -11.09
C ASP A 55 -17.01 5.70 -10.06
N LYS A 56 -18.25 6.17 -10.18
CA LYS A 56 -19.29 5.81 -9.20
C LYS A 56 -19.63 4.33 -9.19
N GLU A 57 -19.34 3.60 -10.26
CA GLU A 57 -19.59 2.16 -10.31
C GLU A 57 -18.72 1.39 -9.33
N TRP A 58 -17.55 1.94 -8.98
CA TRP A 58 -16.65 1.36 -8.01
C TRP A 58 -17.13 1.49 -6.57
N GLU A 59 -17.97 2.47 -6.26
CA GLU A 59 -18.38 2.76 -4.90
C GLU A 59 -18.97 1.55 -4.18
N SER A 60 -19.88 0.84 -4.82
CA SER A 60 -20.51 -0.36 -4.24
C SER A 60 -19.48 -1.45 -3.93
N ALA A 61 -18.55 -1.70 -4.86
CA ALA A 61 -17.51 -2.71 -4.67
C ALA A 61 -16.54 -2.33 -3.55
N VAL A 62 -16.15 -1.06 -3.49
CA VAL A 62 -15.23 -0.53 -2.49
C VAL A 62 -15.85 -0.58 -1.09
N LEU A 63 -17.14 -0.23 -0.96
CA LEU A 63 -17.83 -0.21 0.32
C LEU A 63 -18.12 -1.61 0.86
N THR A 64 -18.23 -2.61 0.00
CA THR A 64 -18.54 -3.98 0.42
C THR A 64 -17.31 -4.87 0.59
N ALA A 65 -16.17 -4.49 0.02
CA ALA A 65 -14.94 -5.26 0.13
C ALA A 65 -14.26 -5.01 1.48
N GLU A 66 -13.84 -6.08 2.14
CA GLU A 66 -13.17 -6.00 3.43
C GLU A 66 -11.67 -6.21 3.30
N ASN A 67 -10.89 -5.54 4.13
CA ASN A 67 -9.43 -5.69 4.21
C ASN A 67 -8.71 -5.50 2.87
N ILE A 68 -9.07 -4.44 2.16
CA ILE A 68 -8.42 -4.02 0.92
C ILE A 68 -8.01 -2.56 1.04
N LEU A 69 -6.78 -2.26 0.62
CA LEU A 69 -6.33 -0.88 0.44
C LEU A 69 -6.54 -0.51 -1.02
N TRP A 70 -7.35 0.50 -1.26
CA TRP A 70 -7.65 0.98 -2.59
C TRP A 70 -6.74 2.15 -2.95
N VAL A 71 -6.11 2.09 -4.12
CA VAL A 71 -5.33 3.19 -4.67
C VAL A 71 -5.98 3.60 -5.98
N PHE A 72 -6.55 4.80 -6.00
CA PHE A 72 -7.21 5.33 -7.17
C PHE A 72 -6.28 6.29 -7.89
N CYS A 73 -6.14 6.11 -9.21
CA CYS A 73 -5.35 6.98 -10.06
C CYS A 73 -6.26 7.92 -10.86
N GLY A 74 -5.75 9.04 -11.28
CA GLY A 74 -6.47 10.00 -12.11
C GLY A 74 -6.35 11.42 -11.59
N ARG A 75 -6.60 12.40 -12.45
CA ARG A 75 -6.55 13.81 -12.07
C ARG A 75 -7.85 14.31 -11.46
N GLU A 76 -8.96 13.65 -11.74
CA GLU A 76 -10.24 14.06 -11.22
C GLU A 76 -10.32 13.70 -9.74
N GLU A 77 -10.74 14.63 -8.93
CA GLU A 77 -10.97 14.37 -7.52
C GLU A 77 -12.08 13.34 -7.36
N ILE A 78 -11.89 12.42 -6.43
CA ILE A 78 -12.96 11.54 -6.02
C ILE A 78 -13.97 12.44 -5.32
N ASP A 79 -15.23 12.37 -5.72
CA ASP A 79 -16.26 13.15 -5.07
C ASP A 79 -16.32 12.79 -3.58
N ALA A 80 -15.72 13.65 -2.78
CA ALA A 80 -15.61 13.46 -1.33
C ALA A 80 -16.94 13.58 -0.60
N ALA A 81 -18.04 13.75 -1.33
CA ALA A 81 -19.36 13.85 -0.75
C ALA A 81 -19.86 12.56 -0.07
N SER A 82 -19.20 11.43 -0.34
CA SER A 82 -19.52 10.18 0.35
C SER A 82 -18.73 10.07 1.65
N GLU A 83 -19.39 10.35 2.77
CA GLU A 83 -18.80 10.15 4.09
C GLU A 83 -18.40 8.69 4.32
N GLU A 84 -19.11 7.77 3.70
CA GLU A 84 -18.84 6.34 3.79
C GLU A 84 -17.49 5.99 3.17
N LEU A 85 -17.16 6.58 2.04
CA LEU A 85 -15.89 6.35 1.37
C LEU A 85 -14.70 6.82 2.23
N GLN A 86 -14.86 7.90 2.98
CA GLN A 86 -13.81 8.42 3.86
C GLN A 86 -13.43 7.47 5.00
N GLN A 87 -14.30 6.53 5.33
CA GLN A 87 -14.04 5.54 6.37
C GLN A 87 -13.27 4.32 5.87
N ILE A 88 -13.07 4.22 4.57
CA ILE A 88 -12.40 3.09 3.93
C ILE A 88 -10.93 3.44 3.71
N PRO A 89 -9.99 2.48 3.83
CA PRO A 89 -8.61 2.73 3.50
C PRO A 89 -8.46 2.92 1.98
N TYR A 90 -8.20 4.14 1.57
CA TYR A 90 -7.90 4.47 0.19
C TYR A 90 -6.90 5.61 0.08
N ILE A 91 -6.23 5.67 -1.06
CA ILE A 91 -5.28 6.71 -1.41
C ILE A 91 -5.60 7.14 -2.84
N HIS A 92 -5.67 8.43 -3.09
CA HIS A 92 -5.86 8.98 -4.43
C HIS A 92 -4.57 9.69 -4.89
N ILE A 93 -4.08 9.31 -6.06
CA ILE A 93 -2.85 9.82 -6.63
C ILE A 93 -3.15 10.35 -8.04
N ALA A 94 -2.62 11.53 -8.36
CA ALA A 94 -2.85 12.17 -9.64
C ALA A 94 -1.93 11.60 -10.74
N LEU A 95 -2.18 10.36 -11.17
CA LEU A 95 -1.47 9.70 -12.25
C LEU A 95 -2.39 9.56 -13.48
N ASP A 96 -1.95 10.05 -14.63
CA ASP A 96 -2.80 10.07 -15.79
C ASP A 96 -2.47 9.05 -16.86
N SER A 97 -1.22 8.69 -17.03
CA SER A 97 -0.82 7.80 -18.11
C SER A 97 -0.63 6.38 -17.62
N LEU A 98 -0.82 5.42 -18.51
CA LEU A 98 -0.54 4.02 -18.21
C LEU A 98 0.93 3.79 -17.83
N GLU A 99 1.82 4.58 -18.43
CA GLU A 99 3.25 4.52 -18.14
C GLU A 99 3.55 4.96 -16.71
N GLU A 100 2.94 6.04 -16.25
CA GLU A 100 3.07 6.50 -14.85
C GLU A 100 2.50 5.48 -13.87
N ILE A 101 1.37 4.88 -14.21
CA ILE A 101 0.73 3.86 -13.37
C ILE A 101 1.60 2.59 -13.31
N ALA A 102 2.20 2.18 -14.42
CA ALA A 102 3.11 1.03 -14.46
C ALA A 102 4.35 1.28 -13.60
N GLU A 103 4.93 2.47 -13.65
CA GLU A 103 6.05 2.86 -12.80
C GLU A 103 5.66 2.84 -11.32
N PHE A 104 4.49 3.37 -11.00
CA PHE A 104 3.94 3.34 -9.65
C PHE A 104 3.77 1.90 -9.13
N MET A 105 3.23 1.00 -9.97
CA MET A 105 3.07 -0.41 -9.61
C MET A 105 4.41 -1.07 -9.29
N ASN A 106 5.45 -0.79 -10.08
CA ASN A 106 6.80 -1.29 -9.83
C ASN A 106 7.35 -0.75 -8.50
N ASP A 107 7.15 0.53 -8.22
CA ASP A 107 7.62 1.13 -6.98
C ASP A 107 6.93 0.52 -5.76
N VAL A 108 5.63 0.28 -5.82
CA VAL A 108 4.89 -0.36 -4.74
C VAL A 108 5.36 -1.82 -4.57
N GLN A 109 5.57 -2.54 -5.66
CA GLN A 109 6.09 -3.90 -5.60
C GLN A 109 7.47 -3.95 -4.94
N GLU A 110 8.35 -2.99 -5.22
CA GLU A 110 9.65 -2.88 -4.57
C GLU A 110 9.55 -2.66 -3.07
N ILE A 111 8.55 -1.92 -2.62
CA ILE A 111 8.30 -1.73 -1.18
C ILE A 111 8.00 -3.08 -0.51
N PHE A 112 7.15 -3.89 -1.11
CA PHE A 112 6.83 -5.22 -0.60
C PHE A 112 8.03 -6.17 -0.67
N ASP A 113 8.77 -6.14 -1.76
CA ASP A 113 9.97 -6.98 -1.93
C ASP A 113 11.05 -6.65 -0.90
N ALA A 114 11.26 -5.37 -0.63
CA ALA A 114 12.21 -4.94 0.40
C ALA A 114 11.80 -5.43 1.80
N ALA A 115 10.52 -5.38 2.11
CA ALA A 115 10.00 -5.87 3.38
C ALA A 115 10.15 -7.38 3.52
N ASP A 116 9.89 -8.13 2.44
CA ASP A 116 10.06 -9.59 2.43
C ASP A 116 11.53 -9.99 2.58
N GLU A 117 12.44 -9.25 1.95
CA GLU A 117 13.88 -9.47 2.09
C GLU A 117 14.36 -9.20 3.52
N TRP A 118 13.86 -8.13 4.15
CA TRP A 118 14.17 -7.82 5.54
C TRP A 118 13.70 -8.95 6.47
N GLU A 119 12.47 -9.41 6.30
CA GLU A 119 11.90 -10.51 7.07
C GLU A 119 12.75 -11.78 6.94
N ARG A 120 13.19 -12.10 5.73
CA ARG A 120 14.05 -13.25 5.48
C ARG A 120 15.39 -13.12 6.17
N LYS A 121 16.00 -11.93 6.13
CA LYS A 121 17.27 -11.67 6.83
C LYS A 121 17.14 -11.88 8.34
N ILE A 122 16.05 -11.39 8.93
CA ILE A 122 15.78 -11.58 10.36
C ILE A 122 15.63 -13.07 10.68
N HIS A 123 14.87 -13.79 9.85
CA HIS A 123 14.65 -15.23 10.01
C HIS A 123 15.97 -16.01 9.93
N ASP A 124 16.81 -15.72 8.94
CA ASP A 124 18.12 -16.36 8.77
C ASP A 124 19.03 -16.10 9.97
N LEU A 125 19.04 -14.88 10.49
CA LEU A 125 19.84 -14.55 11.69
C LEU A 125 19.34 -15.31 12.92
N MET A 126 18.05 -15.51 13.06
CA MET A 126 17.48 -16.29 14.15
C MET A 126 17.86 -17.78 14.03
N LEU A 127 17.86 -18.33 12.81
CA LEU A 127 18.25 -19.71 12.57
C LEU A 127 19.75 -19.94 12.82
N GLU A 128 20.57 -18.94 12.52
CA GLU A 128 22.02 -19.02 12.73
C GLU A 128 22.41 -18.75 14.17
N HIS A 129 21.46 -18.53 15.07
CA HIS A 129 21.70 -18.14 16.45
C HIS A 129 22.60 -16.89 16.57
N ALA A 130 22.44 -15.94 15.65
CA ALA A 130 23.20 -14.70 15.66
C ALA A 130 22.90 -13.89 16.92
N GLY A 131 23.91 -13.17 17.42
CA GLY A 131 23.76 -12.33 18.59
C GLY A 131 22.80 -11.17 18.36
N MET A 132 22.30 -10.61 19.46
CA MET A 132 21.37 -9.49 19.46
C MET A 132 21.91 -8.28 18.71
N ASP A 133 23.21 -7.99 18.79
CA ASP A 133 23.82 -6.85 18.12
C ASP A 133 23.65 -6.92 16.61
N ARG A 134 23.82 -8.11 16.03
CA ARG A 134 23.64 -8.30 14.59
C ARG A 134 22.20 -8.15 14.15
N LEU A 135 21.27 -8.65 14.99
CA LEU A 135 19.85 -8.48 14.74
C LEU A 135 19.46 -7.00 14.77
N LEU A 136 19.98 -6.25 15.75
CA LEU A 136 19.77 -4.81 15.84
C LEU A 136 20.35 -4.06 14.64
N GLN A 137 21.49 -4.49 14.13
CA GLN A 137 22.09 -3.88 12.93
C GLN A 137 21.21 -4.04 11.71
N VAL A 138 20.69 -5.24 11.46
CA VAL A 138 19.78 -5.49 10.32
C VAL A 138 18.51 -4.70 10.45
N THR A 139 17.94 -4.63 11.64
CA THR A 139 16.75 -3.84 11.93
C THR A 139 17.00 -2.35 11.70
N SER A 140 18.16 -1.86 12.16
CA SER A 140 18.56 -0.46 11.95
C SER A 140 18.71 -0.10 10.48
N GLU A 141 19.27 -0.99 9.66
CA GLU A 141 19.39 -0.79 8.22
C GLU A 141 18.02 -0.67 7.56
N PHE A 142 17.08 -1.50 7.94
CA PHE A 142 15.70 -1.41 7.44
C PHE A 142 15.02 -0.11 7.89
N LEU A 143 15.21 0.24 9.15
CA LEU A 143 14.60 1.42 9.74
C LEU A 143 15.25 2.75 9.33
N GLN A 144 16.42 2.73 8.71
CA GLN A 144 17.01 3.93 8.14
C GLN A 144 16.31 4.40 6.89
N ASN A 145 15.44 3.61 6.32
CA ASN A 145 14.47 4.12 5.38
C ASN A 145 13.51 5.03 6.17
N PRO A 146 13.25 6.23 5.66
CA PRO A 146 12.57 7.27 6.44
C PRO A 146 11.17 6.96 6.92
N MET A 147 10.81 5.81 6.88
CA MET A 147 9.58 5.42 7.26
C MET A 147 9.38 4.87 8.48
N THR A 148 10.35 4.82 9.09
CA THR A 148 10.34 4.30 10.28
C THR A 148 9.48 4.78 11.18
N VAL A 149 8.80 5.06 11.38
CA VAL A 149 8.17 5.36 12.40
C VAL A 149 7.29 5.21 12.80
N THR A 150 6.98 5.05 13.41
CA THR A 150 6.38 5.10 14.42
C THR A 150 5.53 4.97 14.88
#